data_30ddbd4f0de639bc54bab8f202f82959
#
_entry.id   30ddbd4f0de639bc54bab8f202f82959
#
_cell.length_a   1.000
_cell.length_b   1.000
_cell.length_c   1.000
_cell.angle_alpha   90.00
_cell.angle_beta   90.00
_cell.angle_gamma   90.00
#
_symmetry.space_group_name_H-M   'P 1'
#
loop_
_entity.id
_entity.type
_entity.pdbx_description
1 polymer ?
#
loop_
_entity_poly.entity_id
_entity_poly.type
_entity_poly.pdbx_seq_one_letter_code
_entity_poly.pdbx_strand_id
1 'polypeptide(L)'
;MIEIQSRQNAALRHLARLGRERKYRRSTGEMLCEGGKMLYEAISSCAQVRTLLVRAGREDQLPPGLLERAEQMGAALYTAPDALFRLASEVETPQDVIFSCCQPVWTAEAMDGKKQVL
;
A
#
# COMPACT_ATOMS: atom_id res chain seq x y z
N MET A 1 4.15 -9.22 -12.09
CA MET A 1 4.00 -7.80 -11.73
C MET A 1 3.64 -7.01 -12.99
N ILE A 2 2.62 -6.18 -12.90
CA ILE A 2 2.13 -5.43 -14.06
C ILE A 2 2.81 -4.08 -14.11
N GLU A 3 3.33 -3.73 -15.30
CA GLU A 3 3.98 -2.43 -15.48
C GLU A 3 2.96 -1.36 -15.84
N ILE A 4 2.94 -0.27 -15.06
CA ILE A 4 2.06 0.86 -15.32
C ILE A 4 2.74 1.76 -16.35
N GLN A 5 2.03 2.07 -17.42
CA GLN A 5 2.57 2.87 -18.52
C GLN A 5 1.81 4.18 -18.75
N SER A 6 0.76 4.43 -17.96
CA SER A 6 -0.07 5.60 -18.16
C SER A 6 -0.54 6.14 -16.82
N ARG A 7 -0.61 7.48 -16.74
CA ARG A 7 -1.17 8.14 -15.55
C ARG A 7 -2.65 7.87 -15.39
N GLN A 8 -3.30 7.32 -16.42
CA GLN A 8 -4.72 6.96 -16.37
C GLN A 8 -4.94 5.59 -15.76
N ASN A 9 -3.88 4.86 -15.44
CA ASN A 9 -4.01 3.53 -14.86
C ASN A 9 -4.84 3.56 -13.58
N ALA A 10 -5.80 2.63 -13.47
CA ALA A 10 -6.74 2.62 -12.36
C ALA A 10 -6.07 2.40 -11.01
N ALA A 11 -5.07 1.51 -10.96
CA ALA A 11 -4.37 1.24 -9.71
C ALA A 11 -3.58 2.46 -9.24
N LEU A 12 -2.91 3.14 -10.18
CA LEU A 12 -2.16 4.34 -9.85
C LEU A 12 -3.08 5.44 -9.33
N ARG A 13 -4.22 5.64 -10.00
CA ARG A 13 -5.18 6.64 -9.59
C ARG A 13 -5.78 6.32 -8.23
N HIS A 14 -6.04 5.06 -7.97
CA HIS A 14 -6.55 4.60 -6.68
C HIS A 14 -5.58 4.97 -5.56
N LEU A 15 -4.30 4.66 -5.73
CA LEU A 15 -3.30 4.97 -4.71
C LEU A 15 -3.15 6.48 -4.52
N ALA A 16 -3.16 7.25 -5.62
CA ALA A 16 -3.06 8.70 -5.52
C ALA A 16 -4.24 9.30 -4.76
N ARG A 17 -5.44 8.79 -5.01
CA ARG A 17 -6.64 9.27 -4.31
C ARG A 17 -6.59 8.92 -2.83
N LEU A 18 -6.11 7.73 -2.50
CA LEU A 18 -5.98 7.35 -1.09
C LEU A 18 -5.09 8.32 -0.32
N GLY A 19 -4.05 8.82 -0.96
CA GLY A 19 -3.15 9.76 -0.31
C GLY A 19 -3.74 11.15 -0.14
N ARG A 20 -4.68 11.55 -1.00
CA ARG A 20 -5.19 12.92 -1.03
C ARG A 20 -6.60 13.10 -0.49
N GLU A 21 -7.45 12.09 -0.61
CA GLU A 21 -8.88 12.27 -0.36
C GLU A 21 -9.34 11.46 0.83
N ARG A 22 -9.60 12.17 1.91
CA ARG A 22 -10.07 11.54 3.15
C ARG A 22 -11.38 10.77 2.95
N LYS A 23 -12.30 11.35 2.19
CA LYS A 23 -13.58 10.69 1.93
C LYS A 23 -13.39 9.40 1.16
N TYR A 24 -12.44 9.39 0.24
CA TYR A 24 -12.15 8.20 -0.53
C TYR A 24 -11.61 7.09 0.37
N ARG A 25 -10.71 7.45 1.31
CA ARG A 25 -10.21 6.48 2.27
C ARG A 25 -11.33 5.88 3.11
N ARG A 26 -12.27 6.71 3.52
CA ARG A 26 -13.42 6.24 4.30
C ARG A 26 -14.30 5.32 3.49
N SER A 27 -14.53 5.65 2.23
CA SER A 27 -15.43 4.86 1.39
C SER A 27 -14.84 3.51 1.02
N THR A 28 -13.51 3.44 0.87
CA THR A 28 -12.85 2.19 0.50
C THR A 28 -12.44 1.35 1.70
N GLY A 29 -12.28 1.98 2.85
CA GLY A 29 -11.74 1.29 4.03
C GLY A 29 -10.27 1.02 3.94
N GLU A 30 -9.57 1.70 3.02
CA GLU A 30 -8.14 1.49 2.81
C GLU A 30 -7.33 2.71 3.22
N MET A 31 -6.06 2.49 3.47
CA MET A 31 -5.11 3.55 3.77
C MET A 31 -3.88 3.40 2.89
N LEU A 32 -3.16 4.49 2.69
CA LEU A 32 -1.94 4.50 1.89
C LEU A 32 -0.72 4.46 2.81
N CYS A 33 0.22 3.61 2.48
CA CYS A 33 1.48 3.49 3.21
C CYS A 33 2.64 3.55 2.24
N GLU A 34 3.78 4.06 2.69
CA GLU A 34 4.99 4.12 1.88
C GLU A 34 6.16 3.50 2.60
N GLY A 35 7.00 2.82 1.84
CA GLY A 35 8.28 2.33 2.35
C GLY A 35 8.33 0.83 2.55
N GLY A 36 9.53 0.28 2.30
CA GLY A 36 9.74 -1.16 2.44
C GLY A 36 9.60 -1.64 3.87
N LYS A 37 10.02 -0.81 4.83
CA LYS A 37 9.89 -1.17 6.24
C LYS A 37 8.43 -1.29 6.65
N MET A 38 7.61 -0.33 6.20
CA MET A 38 6.18 -0.39 6.48
C MET A 38 5.54 -1.61 5.84
N LEU A 39 5.96 -1.93 4.62
CA LEU A 39 5.44 -3.11 3.95
C LEU A 39 5.82 -4.39 4.69
N TYR A 40 7.06 -4.47 5.14
CA TYR A 40 7.51 -5.62 5.90
C TYR A 40 6.67 -5.80 7.17
N GLU A 41 6.43 -4.71 7.88
CA GLU A 41 5.64 -4.76 9.11
C GLU A 41 4.18 -5.12 8.84
N ALA A 42 3.62 -4.58 7.76
CA ALA A 42 2.24 -4.90 7.40
C ALA A 42 2.08 -6.38 7.08
N ILE A 43 3.00 -6.92 6.30
CA ILE A 43 2.95 -8.34 5.93
C ILE A 43 3.20 -9.23 7.15
N SER A 44 4.13 -8.85 8.01
CA SER A 44 4.45 -9.61 9.21
C SER A 44 3.30 -9.65 10.21
N SER A 45 2.50 -8.59 10.26
CA SER A 45 1.35 -8.53 11.15
C SER A 45 0.07 -9.02 10.49
N CYS A 46 0.18 -9.59 9.30
CA CYS A 46 -0.96 -10.11 8.53
C CYS A 46 -1.98 -9.05 8.18
N ALA A 47 -1.54 -7.81 7.99
CA ALA A 47 -2.40 -6.76 7.49
C ALA A 47 -2.81 -7.10 6.05
N GLN A 48 -4.01 -6.71 5.68
CA GLN A 48 -4.53 -7.03 4.36
C GLN A 48 -4.05 -6.01 3.33
N VAL A 49 -2.91 -6.30 2.72
CA VAL A 49 -2.34 -5.47 1.65
C VAL A 49 -3.11 -5.74 0.36
N ARG A 50 -3.60 -4.68 -0.28
CA ARG A 50 -4.47 -4.82 -1.46
C ARG A 50 -3.77 -4.49 -2.76
N THR A 51 -3.16 -3.31 -2.85
CA THR A 51 -2.51 -2.84 -4.06
C THR A 51 -1.11 -2.39 -3.70
N LEU A 52 -0.13 -2.87 -4.44
CA LEU A 52 1.26 -2.61 -4.14
C LEU A 52 1.95 -2.09 -5.39
N LEU A 53 2.61 -0.94 -5.29
CA LEU A 53 3.29 -0.30 -6.40
C LEU A 53 4.77 -0.19 -6.07
N VAL A 54 5.61 -0.82 -6.89
CA VAL A 54 7.05 -0.80 -6.73
C VAL A 54 7.65 0.18 -7.74
N ARG A 55 8.57 1.00 -7.28
CA ARG A 55 9.29 1.92 -8.15
C ARG A 55 10.21 1.12 -9.05
N ALA A 56 10.10 1.33 -10.36
CA ALA A 56 10.87 0.56 -11.33
C ALA A 56 12.37 0.71 -11.04
N GLY A 57 13.07 -0.42 -11.07
CA GLY A 57 14.49 -0.47 -10.79
C GLY A 57 14.84 -0.54 -9.31
N ARG A 58 13.82 -0.57 -8.44
CA ARG A 58 14.06 -0.59 -6.99
C ARG A 58 13.59 -1.89 -6.33
N GLU A 59 13.25 -2.88 -7.13
CA GLU A 59 12.78 -4.16 -6.59
C GLU A 59 13.82 -4.80 -5.68
N ASP A 60 15.10 -4.65 -6.03
CA ASP A 60 16.19 -5.24 -5.25
C ASP A 60 16.45 -4.54 -3.93
N GLN A 61 15.86 -3.37 -3.73
CA GLN A 61 16.01 -2.64 -2.47
C GLN A 61 15.10 -3.17 -1.38
N LEU A 62 14.15 -4.02 -1.75
CA LEU A 62 13.22 -4.60 -0.79
C LEU A 62 13.77 -5.93 -0.26
N PRO A 63 13.39 -6.32 0.96
CA PRO A 63 13.85 -7.60 1.51
C PRO A 63 13.48 -8.75 0.58
N PRO A 64 14.38 -9.75 0.44
CA PRO A 64 14.10 -10.90 -0.41
C PRO A 64 12.82 -11.61 0.01
N GLY A 65 12.00 -11.98 -0.97
CA GLY A 65 10.78 -12.72 -0.73
C GLY A 65 9.59 -11.88 -0.29
N LEU A 66 9.79 -10.60 -0.04
CA LEU A 66 8.71 -9.75 0.47
C LEU A 66 7.59 -9.58 -0.55
N LEU A 67 7.95 -9.31 -1.80
CA LEU A 67 6.96 -9.15 -2.87
C LEU A 67 6.20 -10.44 -3.12
N GLU A 68 6.89 -11.56 -3.10
CA GLU A 68 6.25 -12.85 -3.28
C GLU A 68 5.24 -13.14 -2.16
N ARG A 69 5.61 -12.79 -0.93
CA ARG A 69 4.68 -12.99 0.20
C ARG A 69 3.45 -12.11 0.04
N ALA A 70 3.64 -10.86 -0.39
CA ALA A 70 2.51 -9.96 -0.61
C ALA A 70 1.57 -10.53 -1.65
N GLU A 71 2.12 -11.07 -2.74
CA GLU A 71 1.32 -11.67 -3.79
C GLU A 71 0.56 -12.88 -3.28
N GLN A 72 1.21 -13.72 -2.49
CA GLN A 72 0.57 -14.89 -1.92
C GLN A 72 -0.57 -14.52 -0.97
N MET A 73 -0.49 -13.35 -0.38
CA MET A 73 -1.54 -12.86 0.51
C MET A 73 -2.68 -12.17 -0.25
N GLY A 74 -2.61 -12.14 -1.57
CA GLY A 74 -3.68 -11.60 -2.38
C GLY A 74 -3.49 -10.19 -2.89
N ALA A 75 -2.31 -9.59 -2.68
CA ALA A 75 -2.05 -8.24 -3.15
C ALA A 75 -1.84 -8.22 -4.66
N ALA A 76 -2.34 -7.18 -5.32
CA ALA A 76 -2.08 -6.94 -6.73
C ALA A 76 -0.79 -6.13 -6.85
N LEU A 77 0.17 -6.64 -7.61
CA LEU A 77 1.50 -6.04 -7.70
C LEU A 77 1.69 -5.30 -9.01
N TYR A 78 2.18 -4.08 -8.91
CA TYR A 78 2.45 -3.21 -10.04
C TYR A 78 3.83 -2.60 -9.92
N THR A 79 4.40 -2.20 -11.06
CA THR A 79 5.63 -1.41 -11.07
C THR A 79 5.42 -0.21 -11.97
N ALA A 80 6.10 0.89 -11.69
CA ALA A 80 5.96 2.11 -12.47
C ALA A 80 7.28 2.87 -12.53
N PRO A 81 7.55 3.54 -13.66
CA PRO A 81 8.71 4.42 -13.73
C PRO A 81 8.57 5.58 -12.76
N ASP A 82 9.69 6.22 -12.43
CA ASP A 82 9.74 7.25 -11.40
C ASP A 82 8.68 8.34 -11.59
N ALA A 83 8.52 8.83 -12.81
CA ALA A 83 7.59 9.92 -13.07
C ALA A 83 6.15 9.55 -12.71
N LEU A 84 5.75 8.31 -12.98
CA LEU A 84 4.42 7.84 -12.64
C LEU A 84 4.31 7.48 -11.16
N PHE A 85 5.36 6.88 -10.61
CA PHE A 85 5.39 6.53 -9.19
C PHE A 85 5.15 7.76 -8.32
N ARG A 86 5.78 8.88 -8.67
CA ARG A 86 5.67 10.11 -7.89
C ARG A 86 4.24 10.67 -7.83
N LEU A 87 3.40 10.32 -8.78
CA LEU A 87 2.01 10.76 -8.78
C LEU A 87 1.23 10.19 -7.59
N ALA A 88 1.65 9.04 -7.09
CA ALA A 88 0.98 8.40 -5.95
C ALA A 88 1.70 8.67 -4.63
N SER A 89 2.91 9.24 -4.67
CA SER A 89 3.68 9.49 -3.46
C SER A 89 3.25 10.80 -2.80
N GLU A 90 3.19 10.78 -1.47
CA GLU A 90 2.85 11.98 -0.69
C GLU A 90 4.07 12.59 -0.03
N VAL A 91 5.26 12.07 -0.27
CA VAL A 91 6.49 12.58 0.32
C VAL A 91 7.39 13.20 -0.74
N GLU A 92 8.23 14.14 -0.34
CA GLU A 92 9.15 14.80 -1.27
C GLU A 92 10.17 13.83 -1.83
N THR A 93 10.67 12.94 -0.99
CA THR A 93 11.63 11.93 -1.40
C THR A 93 10.91 10.59 -1.40
N PRO A 94 10.41 10.16 -2.56
CA PRO A 94 9.62 8.93 -2.62
C PRO A 94 10.42 7.71 -2.18
N GLN A 95 9.72 6.81 -1.49
CA GLN A 95 10.27 5.54 -1.09
C GLN A 95 10.32 4.59 -2.28
N ASP A 96 10.74 3.35 -2.04
CA ASP A 96 10.84 2.37 -3.13
C ASP A 96 9.52 1.67 -3.41
N VAL A 97 8.57 1.75 -2.49
CA VAL A 97 7.29 1.08 -2.62
C VAL A 97 6.19 1.90 -1.95
N ILE A 98 5.01 1.86 -2.56
CA ILE A 98 3.78 2.45 -2.01
C ILE A 98 2.74 1.35 -2.04
N PHE A 99 1.92 1.26 -1.01
CA PHE A 99 0.89 0.22 -0.99
C PHE A 99 -0.35 0.68 -0.24
N SER A 100 -1.45 0.02 -0.53
CA SER A 100 -2.68 0.21 0.22
C SER A 100 -2.95 -1.03 1.06
N CYS A 101 -3.54 -0.81 2.21
CA CYS A 101 -4.00 -1.92 3.04
C CYS A 101 -5.29 -1.51 3.72
N CYS A 102 -6.06 -2.49 4.16
CA CYS A 102 -7.31 -2.21 4.84
C CYS A 102 -7.01 -1.54 6.17
N GLN A 103 -7.75 -0.47 6.45
CA GLN A 103 -7.62 0.20 7.73
C GLN A 103 -8.08 -0.73 8.85
N PRO A 104 -7.41 -0.68 10.00
CA PRO A 104 -7.90 -1.43 11.15
C PRO A 104 -9.30 -0.95 11.50
N VAL A 105 -10.18 -1.90 11.79
CA VAL A 105 -11.54 -1.58 12.20
C VAL A 105 -11.56 -1.48 13.71
N TRP A 106 -11.62 -0.27 14.20
CA TRP A 106 -11.68 -0.01 15.65
C TRP A 106 -13.14 0.19 16.02
N THR A 107 -13.79 -0.91 16.36
CA THR A 107 -15.17 -0.86 16.81
C THR A 107 -15.22 -0.86 18.32
N ALA A 108 -16.36 -0.50 18.86
CA ALA A 108 -16.54 -0.53 20.30
C ALA A 108 -16.29 -1.94 20.85
N GLU A 109 -16.74 -2.94 20.13
CA GLU A 109 -16.53 -4.33 20.55
C GLU A 109 -15.07 -4.70 20.58
N ALA A 110 -14.33 -4.28 19.54
CA ALA A 110 -12.91 -4.61 19.45
C ALA A 110 -12.10 -3.92 20.53
N MET A 111 -12.55 -2.77 20.97
CA MET A 111 -11.84 -2.00 21.99
C MET A 111 -12.23 -2.39 23.39
N ASP A 112 -13.45 -2.83 23.57
CA ASP A 112 -13.95 -3.23 24.88
C ASP A 112 -13.55 -4.65 25.24
N GLY A 113 -13.45 -5.37 24.35
CA GLY A 113 -13.20 -6.77 24.50
C GLY A 113 -11.79 -7.05 24.93
N LYS A 114 -12.19 -6.72 25.10
CA LYS A 114 -11.48 -6.91 25.13
C LYS A 114 -10.53 -6.37 25.17
N LYS A 115 -10.70 -5.92 25.15
CA LYS A 115 -10.29 -5.08 25.15
C LYS A 115 -9.37 -4.78 24.75
N GLN A 116 -9.26 -4.88 24.25
CA GLN A 116 -8.86 -4.35 23.89
C GLN A 116 -8.08 -3.85 23.51
N VAL A 117 -7.77 -4.08 23.51
CA VAL A 117 -7.46 -3.38 23.21
C VAL A 117 -6.86 -2.68 23.13
N LEU A 118 -6.46 -2.41 23.28
CA LEU A 118 -6.34 -1.57 23.33
C LEU A 118 -5.75 -1.35 23.62
#